data_5438cccd6894a07bfed47212b70c7c51
#
_entry.id   5438cccd6894a07bfed47212b70c7c51
#
_cell.length_a   1.000
_cell.length_b   1.000
_cell.length_c   1.000
_cell.angle_alpha   90.00
_cell.angle_beta   90.00
_cell.angle_gamma   90.00
#
_symmetry.space_group_name_H-M   'P 1'
#
loop_
_entity.id
_entity.type
_entity.pdbx_description
1 polymer ?
#
loop_
_entity_poly.entity_id
_entity_poly.type
_entity_poly.pdbx_seq_one_letter_code
_entity_poly.pdbx_strand_id
1 'polypeptide(L)'
;MNSRKPRGSGRTPAVGKRGGPFQERDFQRQIGARKGAGRKGGPRHRDEPAPDFYDEDGRTRRTRRGKGAGAARAREKNLGRIHHEDGERLQKVMAAAGVASRRVCEDLISEGRVEVDGVVVTEPGVRVDPKTSVIRVDGVSVQTDVAKQYLVFNKPRGVISTMVDPDGRPSIATYLKSGQEHLFHVGRLDNETEGLLVLTNDGELANRLLHPSYEVPKTYLVQVKGPLPKGVSNQLKAGVELEDGPAKVDSFKLVDSTPGHVLVEVVLHSGKNRIVRRMFDAVGHPVERLVRVKIGPILLGDQKQGSVRVMNAQELGHLKAMVGL
;
A
#
# COMPACT_ATOMS: atom_id res chain seq x y z
N MET A 1 35.55 -63.76 -11.13
CA MET A 1 34.75 -63.94 -12.37
C MET A 1 33.86 -62.71 -12.48
N ASN A 2 34.26 -61.78 -13.18
CA ASN A 2 33.81 -61.11 -14.40
C ASN A 2 32.28 -61.15 -14.63
N SER A 3 31.60 -59.97 -14.62
CA SER A 3 31.06 -59.39 -15.87
C SER A 3 30.21 -58.14 -15.57
N ARG A 4 30.65 -57.03 -16.01
CA ARG A 4 30.17 -56.12 -17.07
C ARG A 4 28.82 -55.43 -16.82
N LYS A 5 28.93 -54.11 -16.64
CA LYS A 5 27.87 -53.10 -16.91
C LYS A 5 27.46 -53.06 -18.39
N PRO A 6 26.24 -52.54 -18.68
CA PRO A 6 26.09 -51.70 -19.85
C PRO A 6 25.72 -50.24 -19.50
N ARG A 7 26.34 -49.33 -20.22
CA ARG A 7 25.99 -47.91 -20.33
C ARG A 7 24.76 -47.78 -21.25
N GLY A 8 23.76 -47.01 -20.82
CA GLY A 8 22.65 -46.59 -21.65
C GLY A 8 22.45 -45.08 -21.47
N SER A 9 22.89 -44.31 -22.45
CA SER A 9 22.69 -42.84 -22.57
C SER A 9 21.27 -42.60 -23.07
N GLY A 10 20.40 -42.02 -22.21
CA GLY A 10 19.12 -41.49 -22.58
C GLY A 10 19.09 -39.99 -22.29
N ARG A 11 19.34 -39.16 -23.29
CA ARG A 11 19.07 -37.69 -23.24
C ARG A 11 17.54 -37.53 -23.30
N THR A 12 16.94 -37.08 -22.20
CA THR A 12 15.61 -36.51 -22.19
C THR A 12 15.68 -35.06 -22.63
N PRO A 13 14.75 -34.57 -23.50
CA PRO A 13 14.73 -33.21 -23.94
C PRO A 13 14.31 -32.29 -22.77
N ALA A 14 15.00 -31.16 -22.63
CA ALA A 14 14.68 -30.11 -21.67
C ALA A 14 13.28 -29.55 -21.95
N VAL A 15 12.35 -29.82 -21.02
CA VAL A 15 11.04 -29.15 -20.99
C VAL A 15 11.29 -27.69 -20.66
N GLY A 16 10.94 -26.80 -21.56
CA GLY A 16 11.04 -25.35 -21.38
C GLY A 16 10.33 -24.91 -20.10
N LYS A 17 11.05 -24.18 -19.28
CA LYS A 17 10.49 -23.53 -18.09
C LYS A 17 9.39 -22.57 -18.55
N ARG A 18 8.14 -22.92 -18.30
CA ARG A 18 7.03 -21.99 -18.39
C ARG A 18 7.30 -20.89 -17.36
N GLY A 19 7.25 -19.61 -17.80
CA GLY A 19 7.46 -18.46 -16.94
C GLY A 19 6.53 -18.51 -15.72
N GLY A 20 7.13 -18.43 -14.55
CA GLY A 20 6.38 -18.28 -13.30
C GLY A 20 5.67 -16.91 -13.25
N PRO A 21 4.75 -16.73 -12.30
CA PRO A 21 4.03 -15.47 -12.16
C PRO A 21 5.01 -14.31 -11.96
N PHE A 22 4.69 -13.18 -12.56
CA PHE A 22 5.43 -11.93 -12.49
C PHE A 22 5.63 -11.53 -11.03
N GLN A 23 6.88 -11.35 -10.58
CA GLN A 23 7.19 -10.95 -9.22
C GLN A 23 7.51 -9.45 -9.17
N GLU A 24 6.97 -8.75 -8.19
CA GLU A 24 7.19 -7.31 -7.94
C GLU A 24 8.69 -6.94 -7.92
N ARG A 25 9.55 -7.84 -7.45
CA ARG A 25 11.02 -7.64 -7.44
C ARG A 25 11.63 -7.52 -8.82
N ASP A 26 11.15 -8.28 -9.79
CA ASP A 26 11.65 -8.22 -11.17
C ASP A 26 11.17 -6.93 -11.85
N PHE A 27 9.97 -6.49 -11.51
CA PHE A 27 9.40 -5.24 -11.94
C PHE A 27 10.14 -4.03 -11.36
N GLN A 28 10.46 -4.03 -10.06
CA GLN A 28 11.23 -2.99 -9.39
C GLN A 28 12.66 -2.88 -9.92
N ARG A 29 13.31 -3.99 -10.26
CA ARG A 29 14.63 -4.00 -10.91
C ARG A 29 14.60 -3.35 -12.30
N GLN A 30 13.57 -3.57 -13.09
CA GLN A 30 13.46 -2.97 -14.43
C GLN A 30 13.20 -1.46 -14.36
N ILE A 31 12.41 -0.98 -13.39
CA ILE A 31 12.19 0.46 -13.17
C ILE A 31 13.48 1.14 -12.71
N GLY A 32 14.23 0.54 -11.79
CA GLY A 32 15.49 1.09 -11.26
C GLY A 32 16.57 1.24 -12.31
N ALA A 33 16.69 0.29 -13.25
CA ALA A 33 17.69 0.30 -14.30
C ALA A 33 17.52 1.43 -15.34
N ARG A 34 16.30 1.95 -15.53
CA ARG A 34 16.00 3.03 -16.49
C ARG A 34 16.14 4.46 -15.93
N LYS A 35 16.13 4.65 -14.61
CA LYS A 35 16.33 5.98 -13.99
C LYS A 35 17.76 6.49 -14.00
N GLY A 36 18.76 5.68 -14.43
CA GLY A 36 20.16 6.03 -14.45
C GLY A 36 20.68 6.76 -15.70
N ALA A 37 19.88 6.92 -16.75
CA ALA A 37 20.30 7.63 -17.96
C ALA A 37 19.91 9.13 -17.89
N GLY A 38 20.66 9.89 -17.07
CA GLY A 38 20.53 11.33 -16.95
C GLY A 38 20.87 12.05 -18.26
N ARG A 39 19.91 12.66 -18.89
CA ARG A 39 20.14 13.63 -19.96
C ARG A 39 20.76 14.89 -19.36
N LYS A 40 22.02 15.15 -19.69
CA LYS A 40 22.67 16.44 -19.45
C LYS A 40 21.94 17.51 -20.25
N GLY A 41 21.50 18.58 -19.56
CA GLY A 41 20.82 19.72 -20.15
C GLY A 41 21.74 20.47 -21.12
N GLY A 42 21.27 20.66 -22.34
CA GLY A 42 21.78 21.66 -23.26
C GLY A 42 21.05 23.00 -23.10
N PRO A 43 21.62 24.11 -23.55
CA PRO A 43 21.10 25.46 -23.30
C PRO A 43 19.76 25.72 -23.95
N ARG A 44 18.88 26.41 -23.24
CA ARG A 44 17.59 26.88 -23.75
C ARG A 44 17.80 27.93 -24.83
N HIS A 45 17.47 27.63 -26.07
CA HIS A 45 17.28 28.62 -27.11
C HIS A 45 15.91 29.30 -26.94
N ARG A 46 15.92 30.62 -27.04
CA ARG A 46 14.74 31.50 -27.07
C ARG A 46 13.88 31.18 -28.26
N ASP A 47 12.55 31.29 -28.07
CA ASP A 47 11.53 31.20 -29.11
C ASP A 47 11.78 32.25 -30.20
N GLU A 48 12.27 31.79 -31.33
CA GLU A 48 12.12 32.52 -32.60
C GLU A 48 10.95 31.88 -33.39
N PRO A 49 10.05 32.69 -33.95
CA PRO A 49 8.96 32.15 -34.77
C PRO A 49 9.52 31.47 -36.01
N ALA A 50 9.01 30.28 -36.29
CA ALA A 50 9.39 29.52 -37.47
C ALA A 50 9.06 30.32 -38.77
N PRO A 51 9.94 30.34 -39.77
CA PRO A 51 9.70 31.06 -41.03
C PRO A 51 8.52 30.43 -41.79
N ASP A 52 7.64 31.30 -42.28
CA ASP A 52 6.57 30.90 -43.18
C ASP A 52 7.18 30.43 -44.54
N PHE A 53 6.92 29.17 -44.89
CA PHE A 53 7.27 28.62 -46.19
C PHE A 53 6.18 28.96 -47.22
N TYR A 54 6.51 29.80 -48.19
CA TYR A 54 5.70 30.08 -49.36
C TYR A 54 6.12 29.15 -50.49
N ASP A 55 5.16 28.71 -51.33
CA ASP A 55 5.48 28.08 -52.60
C ASP A 55 5.81 29.12 -53.69
N GLU A 56 6.35 28.68 -54.82
CA GLU A 56 6.77 29.57 -55.92
C GLU A 56 5.64 30.46 -56.51
N ASP A 57 4.37 30.15 -56.14
CA ASP A 57 3.18 30.90 -56.55
C ASP A 57 2.61 31.82 -55.44
N GLY A 58 3.31 31.98 -54.30
CA GLY A 58 2.93 32.90 -53.23
C GLY A 58 1.68 32.51 -52.44
N ARG A 59 1.28 31.24 -52.47
CA ARG A 59 0.11 30.73 -51.75
C ARG A 59 0.53 30.01 -50.45
N THR A 60 -0.08 30.40 -49.33
CA THR A 60 0.12 29.72 -48.04
C THR A 60 -0.35 28.27 -48.11
N ARG A 61 0.58 27.32 -48.00
CA ARG A 61 0.24 25.91 -47.85
C ARG A 61 -0.52 25.70 -46.54
N ARG A 62 -1.84 25.53 -46.62
CA ARG A 62 -2.65 25.04 -45.49
C ARG A 62 -2.10 23.69 -45.06
N THR A 63 -1.27 23.71 -44.00
CA THR A 63 -0.84 22.50 -43.34
C THR A 63 -2.08 21.72 -42.92
N ARG A 64 -2.14 20.46 -43.36
CA ARG A 64 -3.23 19.51 -43.05
C ARG A 64 -3.45 19.36 -41.56
N ARG A 65 -4.34 20.17 -40.99
CA ARG A 65 -4.86 20.10 -39.61
C ARG A 65 -5.83 18.92 -39.44
N GLY A 66 -5.65 17.80 -40.16
CA GLY A 66 -6.60 16.69 -40.21
C GLY A 66 -6.18 15.40 -39.49
N LYS A 67 -4.90 15.22 -39.14
CA LYS A 67 -4.46 13.94 -38.57
C LYS A 67 -4.67 13.85 -37.04
N GLY A 68 -4.74 14.97 -36.30
CA GLY A 68 -4.92 14.97 -34.86
C GLY A 68 -6.37 14.66 -34.41
N ALA A 69 -7.35 15.17 -35.11
CA ALA A 69 -8.77 14.98 -34.74
C ALA A 69 -9.25 13.54 -34.98
N GLY A 70 -8.72 12.84 -35.97
CA GLY A 70 -9.05 11.41 -36.20
C GLY A 70 -8.45 10.49 -35.15
N ALA A 71 -7.22 10.78 -34.72
CA ALA A 71 -6.54 10.01 -33.65
C ALA A 71 -7.19 10.23 -32.29
N ALA A 72 -7.62 11.46 -31.97
CA ALA A 72 -8.33 11.77 -30.72
C ALA A 72 -9.70 11.04 -30.66
N ARG A 73 -10.49 11.09 -31.75
CA ARG A 73 -11.77 10.37 -31.83
C ARG A 73 -11.61 8.85 -31.78
N ALA A 74 -10.55 8.30 -32.36
CA ALA A 74 -10.26 6.87 -32.28
C ALA A 74 -9.87 6.45 -30.85
N ARG A 75 -9.09 7.29 -30.13
CA ARG A 75 -8.77 7.10 -28.73
C ARG A 75 -10.01 7.13 -27.85
N GLU A 76 -10.85 8.14 -27.99
CA GLU A 76 -12.10 8.30 -27.23
C GLU A 76 -13.05 7.11 -27.47
N LYS A 77 -13.19 6.63 -28.71
CA LYS A 77 -13.97 5.44 -29.04
C LYS A 77 -13.39 4.16 -28.42
N ASN A 78 -12.08 4.01 -28.39
CA ASN A 78 -11.42 2.86 -27.78
C ASN A 78 -11.54 2.91 -26.25
N LEU A 79 -11.44 4.10 -25.65
CA LEU A 79 -11.63 4.29 -24.22
C LEU A 79 -13.05 3.92 -23.79
N GLY A 80 -14.09 4.31 -24.55
CA GLY A 80 -15.47 3.93 -24.29
C GLY A 80 -15.75 2.43 -24.37
N ARG A 81 -14.89 1.65 -25.01
CA ARG A 81 -15.03 0.18 -25.08
C ARG A 81 -14.50 -0.54 -23.85
N ILE A 82 -13.50 0.03 -23.17
CA ILE A 82 -12.81 -0.56 -22.01
C ILE A 82 -13.23 0.07 -20.69
N HIS A 83 -13.91 1.21 -20.73
CA HIS A 83 -14.39 1.89 -19.53
C HIS A 83 -15.74 1.31 -19.08
N HIS A 84 -15.76 0.75 -17.86
CA HIS A 84 -16.96 0.25 -17.21
C HIS A 84 -17.38 1.23 -16.10
N GLU A 85 -18.53 1.90 -16.23
CA GLU A 85 -18.98 2.91 -15.25
C GLU A 85 -19.05 2.33 -13.82
N ASP A 86 -19.56 1.11 -13.67
CA ASP A 86 -19.64 0.39 -12.39
C ASP A 86 -18.36 -0.38 -12.03
N GLY A 87 -17.34 -0.32 -12.89
CA GLY A 87 -16.06 -1.01 -12.70
C GLY A 87 -15.19 -0.40 -11.60
N GLU A 88 -14.10 -1.09 -11.27
CA GLU A 88 -13.09 -0.60 -10.36
C GLU A 88 -12.04 0.25 -11.10
N ARG A 89 -11.47 1.25 -10.43
CA ARG A 89 -10.37 2.05 -11.01
C ARG A 89 -9.18 1.14 -11.37
N LEU A 90 -8.66 1.29 -12.59
CA LEU A 90 -7.59 0.44 -13.14
C LEU A 90 -6.37 0.36 -12.20
N GLN A 91 -5.88 1.50 -11.67
CA GLN A 91 -4.77 1.50 -10.71
C GLN A 91 -5.09 0.77 -9.40
N LYS A 92 -6.38 0.70 -9.00
CA LYS A 92 -6.80 -0.07 -7.82
C LYS A 92 -6.72 -1.57 -8.10
N VAL A 93 -7.18 -2.00 -9.27
CA VAL A 93 -7.14 -3.41 -9.71
C VAL A 93 -5.68 -3.87 -9.86
N MET A 94 -4.84 -3.09 -10.53
CA MET A 94 -3.41 -3.40 -10.70
C MET A 94 -2.69 -3.50 -9.34
N ALA A 95 -2.96 -2.57 -8.43
CA ALA A 95 -2.35 -2.60 -7.10
C ALA A 95 -2.82 -3.79 -6.26
N ALA A 96 -4.11 -4.16 -6.33
CA ALA A 96 -4.65 -5.35 -5.66
C ALA A 96 -4.06 -6.65 -6.22
N ALA A 97 -3.74 -6.66 -7.52
CA ALA A 97 -3.05 -7.76 -8.20
C ALA A 97 -1.53 -7.81 -7.90
N GLY A 98 -0.98 -6.88 -7.12
CA GLY A 98 0.42 -6.87 -6.72
C GLY A 98 1.39 -6.32 -7.76
N VAL A 99 0.92 -5.57 -8.77
CA VAL A 99 1.80 -4.94 -9.76
C VAL A 99 2.72 -3.91 -9.10
N ALA A 100 2.13 -2.95 -8.38
CA ALA A 100 2.86 -1.94 -7.61
C ALA A 100 1.89 -1.16 -6.69
N SER A 101 2.37 -0.10 -6.00
CA SER A 101 1.47 0.81 -5.28
C SER A 101 0.53 1.53 -6.27
N ARG A 102 -0.63 2.00 -5.79
CA ARG A 102 -1.61 2.72 -6.65
C ARG A 102 -0.98 3.90 -7.40
N ARG A 103 -0.10 4.67 -6.74
CA ARG A 103 0.60 5.80 -7.37
C ARG A 103 1.54 5.35 -8.48
N VAL A 104 2.33 4.32 -8.24
CA VAL A 104 3.21 3.75 -9.27
C VAL A 104 2.40 3.15 -10.42
N CYS A 105 1.23 2.57 -10.15
CA CYS A 105 0.32 2.11 -11.21
C CYS A 105 -0.25 3.29 -12.03
N GLU A 106 -0.53 4.44 -11.40
CA GLU A 106 -0.92 5.67 -12.12
C GLU A 106 0.22 6.18 -13.01
N ASP A 107 1.47 6.15 -12.53
CA ASP A 107 2.65 6.51 -13.33
C ASP A 107 2.79 5.57 -14.55
N LEU A 108 2.65 4.25 -14.36
CA LEU A 108 2.68 3.26 -15.45
C LEU A 108 1.60 3.48 -16.50
N ILE A 109 0.38 3.82 -16.06
CA ILE A 109 -0.73 4.16 -16.94
C ILE A 109 -0.37 5.41 -17.76
N SER A 110 0.08 6.48 -17.10
CA SER A 110 0.42 7.74 -17.76
C SER A 110 1.59 7.59 -18.77
N GLU A 111 2.52 6.66 -18.49
CA GLU A 111 3.62 6.31 -19.39
C GLU A 111 3.19 5.44 -20.58
N GLY A 112 1.91 5.03 -20.67
CA GLY A 112 1.38 4.18 -21.75
C GLY A 112 1.90 2.74 -21.71
N ARG A 113 2.29 2.24 -20.58
CA ARG A 113 2.81 0.88 -20.36
C ARG A 113 1.72 -0.13 -20.00
N VAL A 114 0.48 0.32 -19.88
CA VAL A 114 -0.67 -0.50 -19.51
C VAL A 114 -1.62 -0.66 -20.67
N GLU A 115 -2.01 -1.90 -20.94
CA GLU A 115 -3.04 -2.28 -21.89
C GLU A 115 -4.23 -2.90 -21.18
N VAL A 116 -5.43 -2.55 -21.64
CA VAL A 116 -6.69 -3.18 -21.22
C VAL A 116 -7.39 -3.66 -22.50
N ASP A 117 -7.66 -4.96 -22.59
CA ASP A 117 -8.31 -5.60 -23.73
C ASP A 117 -7.67 -5.23 -25.09
N GLY A 118 -6.33 -5.14 -25.10
CA GLY A 118 -5.52 -4.78 -26.27
C GLY A 118 -5.47 -3.29 -26.58
N VAL A 119 -6.03 -2.42 -25.73
CA VAL A 119 -5.99 -0.96 -25.89
C VAL A 119 -5.01 -0.36 -24.88
N VAL A 120 -4.03 0.41 -25.34
CA VAL A 120 -3.11 1.16 -24.47
C VAL A 120 -3.88 2.28 -23.76
N VAL A 121 -3.77 2.32 -22.44
CA VAL A 121 -4.43 3.31 -21.58
C VAL A 121 -3.39 4.30 -21.06
N THR A 122 -3.67 5.59 -21.26
CA THR A 122 -2.84 6.71 -20.74
C THR A 122 -3.64 7.66 -19.86
N GLU A 123 -4.95 7.57 -19.89
CA GLU A 123 -5.87 8.46 -19.20
C GLU A 123 -6.09 8.02 -17.75
N PRO A 124 -6.03 8.96 -16.79
CA PRO A 124 -6.35 8.65 -15.40
C PRO A 124 -7.85 8.39 -15.22
N GLY A 125 -8.19 7.55 -14.24
CA GLY A 125 -9.59 7.35 -13.84
C GLY A 125 -10.34 6.27 -14.62
N VAL A 126 -9.71 5.59 -15.58
CA VAL A 126 -10.32 4.44 -16.27
C VAL A 126 -10.75 3.38 -15.26
N ARG A 127 -11.95 2.86 -15.45
CA ARG A 127 -12.53 1.79 -14.64
C ARG A 127 -12.68 0.54 -15.47
N VAL A 128 -12.38 -0.60 -14.88
CA VAL A 128 -12.41 -1.91 -15.54
C VAL A 128 -13.15 -2.92 -14.67
N ASP A 129 -13.70 -3.95 -15.27
CA ASP A 129 -14.20 -5.10 -14.53
C ASP A 129 -13.03 -6.08 -14.28
N PRO A 130 -12.59 -6.27 -13.04
CA PRO A 130 -11.46 -7.13 -12.72
C PRO A 130 -11.67 -8.61 -13.08
N LYS A 131 -12.93 -9.03 -13.32
CA LYS A 131 -13.26 -10.41 -13.66
C LYS A 131 -13.18 -10.70 -15.16
N THR A 132 -13.42 -9.70 -15.98
CA THR A 132 -13.55 -9.89 -17.44
C THR A 132 -12.46 -9.18 -18.23
N SER A 133 -11.93 -8.06 -17.74
CA SER A 133 -10.91 -7.29 -18.46
C SER A 133 -9.53 -7.93 -18.38
N VAL A 134 -8.88 -8.05 -19.53
CA VAL A 134 -7.50 -8.54 -19.66
C VAL A 134 -6.54 -7.37 -19.55
N ILE A 135 -5.83 -7.28 -18.42
CA ILE A 135 -4.86 -6.22 -18.14
C ILE A 135 -3.46 -6.73 -18.44
N ARG A 136 -2.64 -5.93 -19.13
CA ARG A 136 -1.22 -6.19 -19.36
C ARG A 136 -0.38 -4.98 -18.98
N VAL A 137 0.80 -5.25 -18.46
CA VAL A 137 1.83 -4.24 -18.16
C VAL A 137 3.10 -4.64 -18.88
N ASP A 138 3.62 -3.77 -19.73
CA ASP A 138 4.75 -4.07 -20.62
C ASP A 138 4.58 -5.38 -21.41
N GLY A 139 3.36 -5.67 -21.86
CA GLY A 139 2.99 -6.89 -22.58
C GLY A 139 2.78 -8.13 -21.72
N VAL A 140 3.09 -8.08 -20.39
CA VAL A 140 2.90 -9.19 -19.46
C VAL A 140 1.50 -9.14 -18.86
N SER A 141 0.76 -10.26 -18.92
CA SER A 141 -0.60 -10.34 -18.36
C SER A 141 -0.59 -10.28 -16.84
N VAL A 142 -1.46 -9.43 -16.28
CA VAL A 142 -1.68 -9.25 -14.84
C VAL A 142 -2.77 -10.22 -14.37
N GLN A 143 -2.48 -11.04 -13.36
CA GLN A 143 -3.47 -11.90 -12.75
C GLN A 143 -4.28 -11.11 -11.72
N THR A 144 -5.55 -10.84 -12.01
CA THR A 144 -6.44 -10.05 -11.16
C THR A 144 -7.15 -10.84 -10.06
N ASP A 145 -7.25 -12.16 -10.22
CA ASP A 145 -7.85 -13.06 -9.23
C ASP A 145 -6.80 -13.52 -8.21
N VAL A 146 -6.45 -12.62 -7.29
CA VAL A 146 -5.52 -12.90 -6.20
C VAL A 146 -6.30 -13.18 -4.92
N ALA A 147 -6.05 -14.34 -4.30
CA ALA A 147 -6.67 -14.70 -3.03
C ALA A 147 -6.40 -13.66 -1.95
N LYS A 148 -7.46 -13.24 -1.26
CA LYS A 148 -7.35 -12.28 -0.15
C LYS A 148 -6.65 -12.90 1.04
N GLN A 149 -5.68 -12.19 1.60
CA GLN A 149 -4.91 -12.59 2.77
C GLN A 149 -5.12 -11.58 3.91
N TYR A 150 -5.16 -12.08 5.14
CA TYR A 150 -5.38 -11.30 6.34
C TYR A 150 -4.42 -11.76 7.42
N LEU A 151 -3.45 -10.93 7.76
CA LEU A 151 -2.38 -11.26 8.69
C LEU A 151 -2.35 -10.28 9.86
N VAL A 152 -1.91 -10.78 11.00
CA VAL A 152 -1.58 -9.99 12.19
C VAL A 152 -0.08 -10.01 12.38
N PHE A 153 0.54 -8.87 12.40
CA PHE A 153 1.95 -8.66 12.67
C PHE A 153 2.13 -8.03 14.05
N ASN A 154 2.99 -8.61 14.87
CA ASN A 154 3.46 -7.96 16.09
C ASN A 154 4.71 -7.15 15.77
N LYS A 155 4.49 -5.88 15.43
CA LYS A 155 5.57 -4.96 15.02
C LYS A 155 6.52 -4.68 16.18
N PRO A 156 7.83 -4.94 16.07
CA PRO A 156 8.79 -4.54 17.09
C PRO A 156 9.09 -3.03 17.02
N ARG A 157 9.67 -2.52 18.10
CA ARG A 157 10.27 -1.18 18.15
C ARG A 157 11.43 -1.09 17.16
N GLY A 158 11.64 0.06 16.54
CA GLY A 158 12.71 0.29 15.58
C GLY A 158 12.38 -0.11 14.14
N VAL A 159 11.18 -0.66 13.90
CA VAL A 159 10.70 -1.04 12.56
C VAL A 159 9.71 0.01 12.05
N ILE A 160 9.91 0.50 10.84
CA ILE A 160 9.01 1.49 10.22
C ILE A 160 7.85 0.83 9.50
N SER A 161 6.67 1.47 9.56
CA SER A 161 5.44 1.00 8.92
C SER A 161 5.41 1.38 7.44
N THR A 162 6.30 0.78 6.65
CA THR A 162 6.36 0.90 5.19
C THR A 162 6.72 -0.43 4.56
N MET A 163 6.31 -0.64 3.31
CA MET A 163 6.67 -1.81 2.51
C MET A 163 7.97 -1.57 1.72
N VAL A 164 8.28 -0.32 1.43
CA VAL A 164 9.52 0.09 0.75
C VAL A 164 10.12 1.26 1.50
N ASP A 165 11.38 1.13 1.91
CA ASP A 165 12.12 2.22 2.53
C ASP A 165 13.33 2.60 1.66
N PRO A 166 13.40 3.84 1.16
CA PRO A 166 14.51 4.28 0.32
C PRO A 166 15.83 4.41 1.10
N ASP A 167 15.76 4.57 2.43
CA ASP A 167 16.93 4.76 3.30
C ASP A 167 17.47 3.43 3.84
N GLY A 168 16.84 2.30 3.49
CA GLY A 168 17.28 0.96 3.92
C GLY A 168 17.07 0.66 5.41
N ARG A 169 16.22 1.42 6.12
CA ARG A 169 15.90 1.16 7.52
C ARG A 169 15.07 -0.13 7.67
N PRO A 170 15.11 -0.81 8.83
CA PRO A 170 14.26 -1.95 9.09
C PRO A 170 12.78 -1.60 8.88
N SER A 171 12.10 -2.33 7.98
CA SER A 171 10.71 -2.08 7.60
C SER A 171 9.86 -3.34 7.74
N ILE A 172 8.55 -3.22 7.62
CA ILE A 172 7.61 -4.35 7.69
C ILE A 172 7.96 -5.42 6.65
N ALA A 173 8.42 -5.01 5.46
CA ALA A 173 8.73 -5.92 4.36
C ALA A 173 9.76 -7.00 4.73
N THR A 174 10.67 -6.71 5.67
CA THR A 174 11.70 -7.66 6.12
C THR A 174 11.12 -8.85 6.91
N TYR A 175 9.88 -8.75 7.38
CA TYR A 175 9.18 -9.79 8.14
C TYR A 175 8.22 -10.63 7.29
N LEU A 176 8.01 -10.26 6.02
CA LEU A 176 7.12 -10.96 5.12
C LEU A 176 7.85 -12.11 4.42
N LYS A 177 7.10 -13.18 4.16
CA LYS A 177 7.58 -14.34 3.40
C LYS A 177 7.46 -14.08 1.90
N SER A 178 8.18 -14.87 1.11
CA SER A 178 8.00 -14.90 -0.35
C SER A 178 6.54 -15.17 -0.71
N GLY A 179 5.99 -14.41 -1.67
CA GLY A 179 4.59 -14.46 -2.08
C GLY A 179 3.66 -13.56 -1.25
N GLN A 180 4.20 -12.77 -0.31
CA GLN A 180 3.44 -11.80 0.49
C GLN A 180 3.79 -10.35 0.14
N GLU A 181 4.53 -10.13 -0.93
CA GLU A 181 5.01 -8.81 -1.36
C GLU A 181 3.85 -7.86 -1.79
N HIS A 182 2.70 -8.43 -2.15
CA HIS A 182 1.49 -7.69 -2.52
C HIS A 182 0.65 -7.22 -1.33
N LEU A 183 1.02 -7.63 -0.10
CA LEU A 183 0.33 -7.17 1.10
C LEU A 183 0.73 -5.74 1.45
N PHE A 184 -0.17 -5.02 2.08
CA PHE A 184 0.07 -3.70 2.64
C PHE A 184 -0.46 -3.61 4.07
N HIS A 185 0.05 -2.65 4.82
CA HIS A 185 -0.33 -2.42 6.21
C HIS A 185 -1.62 -1.59 6.32
N VAL A 186 -2.49 -1.98 7.25
CA VAL A 186 -3.72 -1.27 7.60
C VAL A 186 -3.43 -0.27 8.72
N GLY A 187 -3.25 0.98 8.36
CA GLY A 187 -2.78 2.03 9.24
C GLY A 187 -1.28 1.93 9.52
N ARG A 188 -0.83 2.71 10.48
CA ARG A 188 0.58 2.81 10.81
C ARG A 188 0.79 2.73 12.32
N LEU A 189 1.94 2.24 12.71
CA LEU A 189 2.54 2.45 14.02
C LEU A 189 3.85 3.21 13.82
N ASP A 190 4.13 4.17 14.68
CA ASP A 190 5.40 4.89 14.63
C ASP A 190 6.58 3.94 14.87
N ASN A 191 7.77 4.39 14.52
CA ASN A 191 9.00 3.61 14.72
C ASN A 191 9.18 3.10 16.16
N GLU A 192 8.85 3.96 17.13
CA GLU A 192 8.96 3.66 18.57
C GLU A 192 7.75 2.92 19.14
N THR A 193 6.70 2.71 18.37
CA THR A 193 5.47 2.06 18.81
C THR A 193 5.48 0.60 18.40
N GLU A 194 5.11 -0.27 19.31
CA GLU A 194 5.11 -1.72 19.17
C GLU A 194 3.69 -2.27 19.00
N GLY A 195 3.59 -3.55 18.63
CA GLY A 195 2.37 -4.34 18.77
C GLY A 195 1.61 -4.57 17.49
N LEU A 196 0.31 -4.76 17.60
CA LEU A 196 -0.58 -5.26 16.57
C LEU A 196 -0.69 -4.34 15.37
N LEU A 197 -0.34 -4.86 14.21
CA LEU A 197 -0.54 -4.23 12.90
C LEU A 197 -1.17 -5.24 11.96
N VAL A 198 -2.26 -4.87 11.31
CA VAL A 198 -2.95 -5.71 10.31
C VAL A 198 -2.27 -5.52 8.96
N LEU A 199 -2.05 -6.63 8.25
CA LEU A 199 -1.54 -6.66 6.88
C LEU A 199 -2.54 -7.39 6.00
N THR A 200 -2.84 -6.88 4.80
CA THR A 200 -3.80 -7.47 3.87
C THR A 200 -3.59 -6.96 2.45
N ASN A 201 -4.17 -7.66 1.46
CA ASN A 201 -4.38 -7.18 0.10
C ASN A 201 -5.85 -6.77 -0.16
N ASP A 202 -6.72 -6.84 0.88
CA ASP A 202 -8.11 -6.39 0.80
C ASP A 202 -8.23 -4.88 1.06
N GLY A 203 -8.23 -4.10 -0.01
CA GLY A 203 -8.29 -2.65 0.08
C GLY A 203 -9.61 -2.09 0.58
N GLU A 204 -10.72 -2.85 0.51
CA GLU A 204 -12.00 -2.42 1.05
C GLU A 204 -12.03 -2.57 2.56
N LEU A 205 -11.66 -3.73 3.08
CA LEU A 205 -11.53 -3.94 4.51
C LEU A 205 -10.54 -2.94 5.12
N ALA A 206 -9.39 -2.73 4.49
CA ALA A 206 -8.40 -1.77 4.97
C ALA A 206 -8.95 -0.34 5.04
N ASN A 207 -9.69 0.09 4.02
CA ASN A 207 -10.31 1.41 4.01
C ASN A 207 -11.31 1.56 5.16
N ARG A 208 -12.22 0.61 5.36
CA ARG A 208 -13.22 0.67 6.43
C ARG A 208 -12.60 0.63 7.82
N LEU A 209 -11.52 -0.13 8.03
CA LEU A 209 -10.79 -0.16 9.30
C LEU A 209 -10.08 1.16 9.64
N LEU A 210 -9.78 1.97 8.64
CA LEU A 210 -9.07 3.23 8.80
C LEU A 210 -9.97 4.46 8.78
N HIS A 211 -11.09 4.37 8.09
CA HIS A 211 -11.98 5.52 7.91
C HIS A 211 -12.66 5.90 9.23
N PRO A 212 -12.63 7.18 9.63
CA PRO A 212 -13.15 7.63 10.93
C PRO A 212 -14.63 7.27 11.17
N SER A 213 -15.47 7.18 10.13
CA SER A 213 -16.90 6.88 10.25
C SER A 213 -17.21 5.48 10.79
N TYR A 214 -16.26 4.56 10.76
CA TYR A 214 -16.46 3.21 11.32
C TYR A 214 -16.02 3.09 12.78
N GLU A 215 -15.41 4.13 13.34
CA GLU A 215 -15.03 4.25 14.75
C GLU A 215 -14.37 3.00 15.35
N VAL A 216 -13.58 2.28 14.54
CA VAL A 216 -12.93 1.04 14.98
C VAL A 216 -12.01 1.29 16.17
N PRO A 217 -12.29 0.72 17.35
CA PRO A 217 -11.54 0.98 18.55
C PRO A 217 -10.16 0.32 18.50
N LYS A 218 -9.16 1.03 19.05
CA LYS A 218 -7.78 0.56 19.18
C LYS A 218 -7.37 0.66 20.62
N THR A 219 -6.89 -0.44 21.22
CA THR A 219 -6.46 -0.50 22.61
C THR A 219 -4.94 -0.49 22.67
N TYR A 220 -4.42 0.35 23.53
CA TYR A 220 -2.99 0.51 23.78
C TYR A 220 -2.63 0.30 25.22
N LEU A 221 -1.51 -0.36 25.49
CA LEU A 221 -0.80 -0.31 26.75
C LEU A 221 0.22 0.82 26.68
N VAL A 222 0.13 1.71 27.65
CA VAL A 222 0.94 2.93 27.74
C VAL A 222 1.72 2.90 29.03
N GLN A 223 3.04 2.89 28.97
CA GLN A 223 3.92 3.04 30.12
C GLN A 223 4.38 4.49 30.20
N VAL A 224 4.22 5.09 31.36
CA VAL A 224 4.67 6.43 31.70
C VAL A 224 5.46 6.42 33.01
N LYS A 225 6.23 7.51 33.21
CA LYS A 225 6.89 7.71 34.50
C LYS A 225 5.87 7.95 35.63
N GLY A 226 6.03 7.27 36.73
CA GLY A 226 5.18 7.43 37.91
C GLY A 226 5.67 8.53 38.87
N PRO A 227 4.84 8.94 39.81
CA PRO A 227 3.45 8.54 40.01
C PRO A 227 2.51 9.25 39.04
N LEU A 228 1.36 8.60 38.68
CA LEU A 228 0.32 9.18 37.85
C LEU A 228 -0.84 9.71 38.71
N PRO A 229 -1.07 11.04 38.75
CA PRO A 229 -2.16 11.61 39.55
C PRO A 229 -3.54 11.14 39.05
N LYS A 230 -4.49 10.92 39.95
CA LYS A 230 -5.87 10.47 39.65
C LYS A 230 -6.58 11.43 38.66
N GLY A 231 -6.27 12.73 38.66
CA GLY A 231 -6.83 13.72 37.73
C GLY A 231 -6.52 13.50 36.27
N VAL A 232 -5.38 12.86 35.93
CA VAL A 232 -4.95 12.63 34.54
C VAL A 232 -5.96 11.76 33.76
N SER A 233 -6.50 10.72 34.40
CA SER A 233 -7.56 9.90 33.78
C SER A 233 -8.79 10.72 33.38
N ASN A 234 -9.21 11.64 34.27
CA ASN A 234 -10.36 12.49 33.99
C ASN A 234 -10.08 13.50 32.88
N GLN A 235 -8.88 14.10 32.86
CA GLN A 235 -8.46 15.03 31.79
C GLN A 235 -8.46 14.33 30.43
N LEU A 236 -7.84 13.15 30.31
CA LEU A 236 -7.77 12.40 29.05
C LEU A 236 -9.13 11.92 28.57
N LYS A 237 -10.08 11.61 29.48
CA LYS A 237 -11.48 11.25 29.13
C LYS A 237 -12.32 12.47 28.75
N ALA A 238 -12.14 13.60 29.45
CA ALA A 238 -12.83 14.84 29.12
C ALA A 238 -12.37 15.41 27.77
N GLY A 239 -11.11 15.17 27.41
CA GLY A 239 -10.45 15.67 26.21
C GLY A 239 -9.37 16.68 26.54
N VAL A 240 -8.32 16.65 25.70
CA VAL A 240 -7.21 17.60 25.73
C VAL A 240 -7.10 18.28 24.37
N GLU A 241 -6.77 19.56 24.35
CA GLU A 241 -6.52 20.29 23.12
C GLU A 241 -5.14 19.93 22.59
N LEU A 242 -5.11 19.57 21.29
CA LEU A 242 -3.89 19.31 20.53
C LEU A 242 -3.85 20.29 19.35
N GLU A 243 -2.70 20.42 18.69
CA GLU A 243 -2.51 21.32 17.55
C GLU A 243 -3.52 21.09 16.41
N ASP A 244 -3.96 19.84 16.21
CA ASP A 244 -4.92 19.41 15.18
C ASP A 244 -6.35 19.20 15.74
N GLY A 245 -6.69 19.86 16.83
CA GLY A 245 -7.98 19.89 17.51
C GLY A 245 -8.10 18.89 18.65
N PRO A 246 -9.26 18.86 19.32
CA PRO A 246 -9.46 18.10 20.53
C PRO A 246 -9.25 16.60 20.33
N ALA A 247 -8.75 15.96 21.39
CA ALA A 247 -8.53 14.53 21.45
C ALA A 247 -8.91 13.98 22.83
N LYS A 248 -9.59 12.83 22.84
CA LYS A 248 -10.01 12.14 24.08
C LYS A 248 -9.78 10.65 23.97
N VAL A 249 -9.71 9.98 25.09
CA VAL A 249 -9.76 8.52 25.16
C VAL A 249 -11.19 8.07 25.48
N ASP A 250 -11.62 6.98 24.85
CA ASP A 250 -12.92 6.36 25.12
C ASP A 250 -12.93 5.63 26.45
N SER A 251 -11.77 5.04 26.81
CA SER A 251 -11.57 4.34 28.08
C SER A 251 -10.14 4.53 28.58
N PHE A 252 -10.01 4.56 29.92
CA PHE A 252 -8.74 4.61 30.62
C PHE A 252 -8.79 3.69 31.81
N LYS A 253 -7.84 2.76 31.92
CA LYS A 253 -7.74 1.79 33.01
C LYS A 253 -6.30 1.71 33.53
N LEU A 254 -6.10 1.83 34.82
CA LEU A 254 -4.82 1.51 35.45
C LEU A 254 -4.63 -0.02 35.43
N VAL A 255 -3.52 -0.47 34.86
CA VAL A 255 -3.17 -1.90 34.78
C VAL A 255 -2.21 -2.29 35.87
N ASP A 256 -1.13 -1.50 36.05
CA ASP A 256 -0.10 -1.74 37.06
C ASP A 256 0.57 -0.42 37.46
N SER A 257 1.10 -0.40 38.69
CA SER A 257 1.84 0.73 39.24
C SER A 257 2.96 0.24 40.14
N THR A 258 4.19 0.43 39.67
CA THR A 258 5.41 0.13 40.40
C THR A 258 6.18 1.41 40.68
N PRO A 259 7.12 1.44 41.68
CA PRO A 259 7.96 2.61 41.92
C PRO A 259 8.65 3.07 40.63
N GLY A 260 8.37 4.30 40.19
CA GLY A 260 8.94 4.92 38.98
C GLY A 260 8.19 4.70 37.69
N HIS A 261 7.31 3.71 37.59
CA HIS A 261 6.59 3.41 36.32
C HIS A 261 5.11 3.09 36.58
N VAL A 262 4.26 3.59 35.68
CA VAL A 262 2.82 3.31 35.70
C VAL A 262 2.43 2.77 34.32
N LEU A 263 1.70 1.65 34.29
CA LEU A 263 1.15 1.03 33.13
C LEU A 263 -0.36 1.26 33.05
N VAL A 264 -0.83 1.85 32.01
CA VAL A 264 -2.26 2.08 31.78
C VAL A 264 -2.70 1.50 30.46
N GLU A 265 -3.96 1.08 30.40
CA GLU A 265 -4.66 0.72 29.17
C GLU A 265 -5.53 1.87 28.75
N VAL A 266 -5.42 2.28 27.47
CA VAL A 266 -6.29 3.29 26.88
C VAL A 266 -6.92 2.77 25.61
N VAL A 267 -8.19 3.14 25.40
CA VAL A 267 -8.94 2.83 24.16
C VAL A 267 -9.29 4.14 23.48
N LEU A 268 -9.10 4.18 22.17
CA LEU A 268 -9.50 5.30 21.32
C LEU A 268 -9.80 4.81 19.91
N HIS A 269 -10.69 5.50 19.19
CA HIS A 269 -11.02 5.24 17.78
C HIS A 269 -10.25 6.14 16.82
N SER A 270 -9.77 7.28 17.26
CA SER A 270 -9.00 8.22 16.44
C SER A 270 -7.68 7.63 15.97
N GLY A 271 -7.31 7.97 14.73
CA GLY A 271 -6.05 7.57 14.08
C GLY A 271 -5.11 8.74 13.77
N LYS A 272 -5.29 9.91 14.41
CA LYS A 272 -4.41 11.06 14.23
C LYS A 272 -2.95 10.70 14.52
N ASN A 273 -2.02 11.38 13.84
CA ASN A 273 -0.59 11.10 13.99
C ASN A 273 -0.14 11.24 15.46
N ARG A 274 0.56 10.21 15.98
CA ARG A 274 1.13 10.14 17.35
C ARG A 274 0.16 10.54 18.46
N ILE A 275 -1.16 10.32 18.27
CA ILE A 275 -2.23 10.87 19.13
C ILE A 275 -2.06 10.49 20.58
N VAL A 276 -1.78 9.21 20.92
CA VAL A 276 -1.61 8.77 22.30
C VAL A 276 -0.43 9.49 22.97
N ARG A 277 0.71 9.59 22.27
CA ARG A 277 1.90 10.29 22.80
C ARG A 277 1.61 11.75 23.05
N ARG A 278 1.03 12.46 22.08
CA ARG A 278 0.67 13.88 22.22
C ARG A 278 -0.32 14.13 23.35
N MET A 279 -1.31 13.25 23.51
CA MET A 279 -2.27 13.38 24.61
C MET A 279 -1.60 13.24 25.99
N PHE A 280 -0.70 12.27 26.13
CA PHE A 280 0.02 12.09 27.40
C PHE A 280 1.06 13.19 27.64
N ASP A 281 1.70 13.69 26.59
CA ASP A 281 2.60 14.85 26.65
C ASP A 281 1.84 16.10 27.13
N ALA A 282 0.61 16.35 26.61
CA ALA A 282 -0.23 17.49 26.98
C ALA A 282 -0.66 17.48 28.45
N VAL A 283 -0.74 16.31 29.09
CA VAL A 283 -1.03 16.20 30.53
C VAL A 283 0.22 16.05 31.40
N GLY A 284 1.43 16.27 30.83
CA GLY A 284 2.71 16.27 31.54
C GLY A 284 3.29 14.89 31.86
N HIS A 285 2.81 13.83 31.20
CA HIS A 285 3.26 12.45 31.39
C HIS A 285 3.74 11.79 30.10
N PRO A 286 4.94 12.13 29.58
CA PRO A 286 5.48 11.58 28.33
C PRO A 286 5.50 10.05 28.33
N VAL A 287 5.14 9.47 27.17
CA VAL A 287 5.05 8.02 26.98
C VAL A 287 6.45 7.43 26.81
N GLU A 288 6.86 6.54 27.70
CA GLU A 288 8.11 5.78 27.63
C GLU A 288 8.00 4.59 26.67
N ARG A 289 6.91 3.81 26.79
CA ARG A 289 6.63 2.66 25.93
C ARG A 289 5.17 2.63 25.51
N LEU A 290 4.91 2.29 24.26
CA LEU A 290 3.58 2.23 23.68
C LEU A 290 3.43 0.94 22.87
N VAL A 291 2.43 0.14 23.23
CA VAL A 291 2.13 -1.12 22.57
C VAL A 291 0.66 -1.16 22.19
N ARG A 292 0.33 -1.31 20.90
CA ARG A 292 -1.05 -1.57 20.49
C ARG A 292 -1.37 -3.05 20.66
N VAL A 293 -2.29 -3.36 21.56
CA VAL A 293 -2.63 -4.75 21.91
C VAL A 293 -3.93 -5.25 21.29
N LYS A 294 -4.76 -4.31 20.72
CA LYS A 294 -6.04 -4.70 20.15
C LYS A 294 -6.47 -3.73 19.03
N ILE A 295 -7.12 -4.25 17.99
CA ILE A 295 -7.87 -3.49 16.98
C ILE A 295 -9.22 -4.17 16.79
N GLY A 296 -10.33 -3.46 17.12
CA GLY A 296 -11.66 -4.06 17.10
C GLY A 296 -11.70 -5.38 17.87
N PRO A 297 -12.09 -6.51 17.28
CA PRO A 297 -12.10 -7.83 17.91
C PRO A 297 -10.72 -8.51 17.94
N ILE A 298 -9.75 -8.04 17.16
CA ILE A 298 -8.45 -8.71 17.01
C ILE A 298 -7.55 -8.40 18.20
N LEU A 299 -7.08 -9.44 18.85
CA LEU A 299 -6.15 -9.37 19.99
C LEU A 299 -4.74 -9.74 19.54
N LEU A 300 -3.75 -9.06 20.09
CA LEU A 300 -2.34 -9.44 19.96
C LEU A 300 -2.05 -10.76 20.65
N GLY A 301 -2.59 -10.94 21.89
CA GLY A 301 -2.34 -12.11 22.72
C GLY A 301 -0.84 -12.31 23.00
N ASP A 302 -0.43 -13.57 23.05
CA ASP A 302 0.96 -13.99 23.33
C ASP A 302 1.82 -14.06 22.07
N GLN A 303 1.38 -13.42 20.97
CA GLN A 303 2.12 -13.42 19.72
C GLN A 303 3.52 -12.81 19.90
N LYS A 304 4.57 -13.57 19.58
CA LYS A 304 5.97 -13.11 19.72
C LYS A 304 6.24 -11.87 18.88
N GLN A 305 7.03 -10.96 19.41
CA GLN A 305 7.47 -9.75 18.72
C GLN A 305 8.21 -10.12 17.42
N GLY A 306 7.94 -9.41 16.34
CA GLY A 306 8.49 -9.69 15.01
C GLY A 306 7.79 -10.86 14.26
N SER A 307 6.83 -11.57 14.89
CA SER A 307 6.14 -12.65 14.21
C SER A 307 4.91 -12.17 13.43
N VAL A 308 4.58 -12.91 12.37
CA VAL A 308 3.38 -12.73 11.54
C VAL A 308 2.54 -13.99 11.62
N ARG A 309 1.24 -13.87 11.88
CA ARG A 309 0.27 -14.97 11.86
C ARG A 309 -0.92 -14.65 10.93
N VAL A 310 -1.55 -15.69 10.43
CA VAL A 310 -2.83 -15.56 9.71
C VAL A 310 -3.95 -15.31 10.72
N MET A 311 -4.91 -14.44 10.39
CA MET A 311 -6.16 -14.32 11.16
C MET A 311 -6.96 -15.61 11.02
N ASN A 312 -7.55 -16.08 12.12
CA ASN A 312 -8.48 -17.19 12.02
C ASN A 312 -9.84 -16.72 11.46
N ALA A 313 -10.69 -17.67 11.05
CA ALA A 313 -11.97 -17.37 10.41
C ALA A 313 -12.92 -16.57 11.33
N GLN A 314 -12.92 -16.84 12.63
CA GLN A 314 -13.74 -16.14 13.61
C GLN A 314 -13.28 -14.70 13.81
N GLU A 315 -11.97 -14.48 13.96
CA GLU A 315 -11.38 -13.12 14.02
C GLU A 315 -11.78 -12.30 12.79
N LEU A 316 -11.61 -12.88 11.60
CA LEU A 316 -11.92 -12.22 10.34
C LEU A 316 -13.42 -11.94 10.20
N GLY A 317 -14.28 -12.90 10.55
CA GLY A 317 -15.72 -12.73 10.52
C GLY A 317 -16.20 -11.59 11.43
N HIS A 318 -15.73 -11.56 12.68
CA HIS A 318 -16.05 -10.48 13.60
C HIS A 318 -15.50 -9.12 13.13
N LEU A 319 -14.29 -9.10 12.54
CA LEU A 319 -13.71 -7.86 12.02
C LEU A 319 -14.50 -7.30 10.85
N LYS A 320 -14.92 -8.15 9.93
CA LYS A 320 -15.77 -7.78 8.79
C LYS A 320 -17.14 -7.29 9.25
N ALA A 321 -17.81 -8.04 10.12
CA ALA A 321 -19.12 -7.66 10.65
C ALA A 321 -19.09 -6.30 11.36
N MET A 322 -18.00 -5.98 12.09
CA MET A 322 -17.83 -4.70 12.75
C MET A 322 -17.84 -3.51 11.79
N VAL A 323 -17.39 -3.70 10.56
CA VAL A 323 -17.31 -2.64 9.54
C VAL A 323 -18.33 -2.82 8.41
N GLY A 324 -19.33 -3.70 8.58
CA GLY A 324 -20.42 -3.91 7.63
C GLY A 324 -20.01 -4.60 6.33
N LEU A 325 -19.12 -5.61 6.41
CA LEU A 325 -18.70 -6.48 5.30
C LEU A 325 -19.16 -7.92 5.51
#